data_5f3e2c9b839fdf48fdbc42d4a204d421
#
_entry.id   5f3e2c9b839fdf48fdbc42d4a204d421
#
_cell.length_a   1.000
_cell.length_b   1.000
_cell.length_c   1.000
_cell.angle_alpha   90.00
_cell.angle_beta   90.00
_cell.angle_gamma   90.00
#
_symmetry.space_group_name_H-M   'P 1'
#
loop_
_entity.id
_entity.type
_entity.pdbx_description
1 polymer ?
#
loop_
_entity_poly.entity_id
_entity_poly.type
_entity_poly.pdbx_seq_one_letter_code
_entity_poly.pdbx_strand_id
1 'polypeptide(L)'
;MNINTKSNQTHERGRTTPATPLQQLKRSVLSCMLWEDTFYEDGVSIAERISQNVAKVTPEQAADVAHEAANKRFLRHAPLWVAVSMLNTENKEMWGKAYDIIPQIINRPDSVGELLALYRMKNAKRPIAYKLKKSLGETLGKFNEYSLAKNDKNSAAYSLQDIIRLTHPTPKTPEQNELFKKIAKDELETPVTWETQLSAGKDKKETFTELIKNRQLGGLAFLRNLRNMIQTDVDRETIEYGFNTCQFKKVFPYQYLAAARYAQEYTELLEKAMFKDLKEKEKLPGKTILLVDKSGSMSSGVSKNGEMAAYDYAKSLAILLKEMSDECVIYTFDTYTQLIGDYRGFDLANQMGHATGGTYLWKSVSEVKRQNPQAERIIVLTDEQTADVYNKDDINYKKQYMINLAGYENGISYRPDWIHIDGFSQTVIDYIQEYENQF
;
A
#
# COMPACT_ATOMS: atom_id res chain seq x y z
N MET A 1 31.25 20.08 13.22
CA MET A 1 30.94 20.63 11.90
C MET A 1 29.85 19.79 11.29
N ASN A 2 28.60 20.26 11.33
CA ASN A 2 27.49 19.59 10.64
C ASN A 2 27.64 19.82 9.15
N ILE A 3 28.16 18.84 8.45
CA ILE A 3 28.19 18.80 6.98
C ILE A 3 26.86 18.19 6.52
N ASN A 4 25.76 18.80 6.89
CA ASN A 4 24.47 18.55 6.28
C ASN A 4 24.23 19.54 5.15
N THR A 5 25.09 19.51 4.14
CA THR A 5 24.67 19.91 2.82
C THR A 5 23.65 18.87 2.38
N LYS A 6 22.39 19.28 2.19
CA LYS A 6 21.38 18.47 1.50
C LYS A 6 21.98 18.10 0.15
N SER A 7 22.56 16.92 0.05
CA SER A 7 23.17 16.47 -1.19
C SER A 7 22.04 16.14 -2.14
N ASN A 8 22.01 16.74 -3.32
CA ASN A 8 21.13 16.34 -4.43
C ASN A 8 21.61 14.98 -4.98
N GLN A 9 21.73 14.00 -4.10
CA GLN A 9 22.23 12.66 -4.40
C GLN A 9 21.37 11.59 -3.73
N THR A 10 21.27 10.44 -4.36
CA THR A 10 20.72 9.22 -3.76
C THR A 10 21.62 8.74 -2.62
N HIS A 11 21.17 7.79 -1.83
CA HIS A 11 22.04 7.12 -0.84
C HIS A 11 23.22 6.41 -1.50
N GLU A 12 23.08 5.96 -2.75
CA GLU A 12 24.14 5.37 -3.59
C GLU A 12 24.97 6.42 -4.35
N ARG A 13 24.82 7.73 -4.04
CA ARG A 13 25.57 8.87 -4.61
C ARG A 13 25.24 9.22 -6.06
N GLY A 14 24.22 8.63 -6.68
CA GLY A 14 23.72 9.07 -7.98
C GLY A 14 23.11 10.47 -7.91
N ARG A 15 23.12 11.20 -9.02
CA ARG A 15 22.50 12.54 -9.09
C ARG A 15 20.98 12.44 -9.05
N THR A 16 20.36 13.31 -8.24
CA THR A 16 18.91 13.42 -8.14
C THR A 16 18.39 14.69 -8.82
N THR A 17 17.14 14.68 -9.20
CA THR A 17 16.39 15.90 -9.55
C THR A 17 15.64 16.34 -8.30
N PRO A 18 15.71 17.63 -7.88
CA PRO A 18 14.97 18.12 -6.75
C PRO A 18 13.47 17.88 -6.97
N ALA A 19 12.82 17.23 -6.00
CA ALA A 19 11.38 17.04 -6.01
C ALA A 19 10.67 18.26 -5.43
N THR A 20 9.54 18.66 -6.01
CA THR A 20 8.66 19.67 -5.43
C THR A 20 8.06 19.17 -4.10
N PRO A 21 7.57 20.07 -3.23
CA PRO A 21 6.91 19.66 -1.98
C PRO A 21 5.76 18.67 -2.19
N LEU A 22 4.97 18.83 -3.26
CA LEU A 22 3.90 17.89 -3.60
C LEU A 22 4.44 16.52 -4.00
N GLN A 23 5.47 16.48 -4.81
CA GLN A 23 6.13 15.24 -5.21
C GLN A 23 6.73 14.52 -4.01
N GLN A 24 7.41 15.26 -3.10
CA GLN A 24 7.93 14.70 -1.86
C GLN A 24 6.82 14.18 -0.94
N LEU A 25 5.69 14.88 -0.88
CA LEU A 25 4.54 14.43 -0.11
C LEU A 25 4.00 13.11 -0.68
N LYS A 26 3.75 13.03 -2.00
CA LYS A 26 3.29 11.81 -2.67
C LYS A 26 4.23 10.64 -2.42
N ARG A 27 5.53 10.83 -2.64
CA ARG A 27 6.57 9.82 -2.40
C ARG A 27 6.51 9.28 -0.97
N SER A 28 6.52 10.17 0.01
CA SER A 28 6.54 9.77 1.42
C SER A 28 5.24 9.12 1.90
N VAL A 29 4.10 9.46 1.30
CA VAL A 29 2.78 8.93 1.68
C VAL A 29 2.44 7.64 0.95
N LEU A 30 2.76 7.54 -0.36
CA LEU A 30 2.26 6.46 -1.22
C LEU A 30 3.21 5.26 -1.29
N SER A 31 4.51 5.46 -1.07
CA SER A 31 5.54 4.43 -1.21
C SER A 31 6.07 3.88 0.13
N CYS A 32 5.48 4.25 1.26
CA CYS A 32 5.91 3.72 2.56
C CYS A 32 4.71 3.36 3.45
N MET A 33 4.98 2.53 4.46
CA MET A 33 4.07 2.31 5.58
C MET A 33 4.48 3.24 6.71
N LEU A 34 3.55 4.04 7.23
CA LEU A 34 3.83 5.01 8.29
C LEU A 34 4.42 4.33 9.52
N TRP A 35 5.48 4.90 10.08
CA TRP A 35 6.25 4.43 11.24
C TRP A 35 7.08 3.16 11.03
N GLU A 36 7.10 2.59 9.83
CA GLU A 36 8.00 1.49 9.49
C GLU A 36 9.33 2.03 8.98
N ASP A 37 10.42 1.45 9.46
CA ASP A 37 11.76 1.76 8.98
C ASP A 37 11.97 1.16 7.60
N THR A 38 12.74 1.86 6.79
CA THR A 38 13.19 1.40 5.48
C THR A 38 14.70 1.13 5.53
N PHE A 39 15.29 0.68 4.43
CA PHE A 39 16.73 0.36 4.41
C PHE A 39 17.62 1.54 4.77
N TYR A 40 17.30 2.74 4.28
CA TYR A 40 18.12 3.95 4.48
C TYR A 40 17.52 4.97 5.44
N GLU A 41 16.23 4.91 5.77
CA GLU A 41 15.53 5.93 6.55
C GLU A 41 14.62 5.30 7.60
N ASP A 42 14.54 5.92 8.77
CA ASP A 42 13.63 5.51 9.83
C ASP A 42 12.22 6.07 9.63
N GLY A 43 11.23 5.35 10.16
CA GLY A 43 9.82 5.70 9.99
C GLY A 43 9.42 7.03 10.63
N VAL A 44 10.15 7.51 11.67
CA VAL A 44 9.91 8.80 12.31
C VAL A 44 10.33 9.93 11.37
N SER A 45 11.50 9.84 10.77
CA SER A 45 12.00 10.81 9.78
C SER A 45 11.06 10.92 8.58
N ILE A 46 10.52 9.80 8.09
CA ILE A 46 9.52 9.79 7.01
C ILE A 46 8.25 10.53 7.45
N ALA A 47 7.73 10.27 8.66
CA ALA A 47 6.55 10.94 9.18
C ALA A 47 6.75 12.45 9.39
N GLU A 48 7.93 12.87 9.85
CA GLU A 48 8.30 14.29 9.96
C GLU A 48 8.35 14.95 8.58
N ARG A 49 8.93 14.30 7.59
CA ARG A 49 8.98 14.78 6.21
C ARG A 49 7.57 14.96 5.61
N ILE A 50 6.64 14.03 5.87
CA ILE A 50 5.24 14.19 5.50
C ILE A 50 4.68 15.47 6.09
N SER A 51 4.87 15.71 7.41
CA SER A 51 4.37 16.91 8.08
C SER A 51 4.96 18.20 7.52
N GLN A 52 6.26 18.21 7.22
CA GLN A 52 6.95 19.37 6.63
C GLN A 52 6.45 19.70 5.22
N ASN A 53 6.15 18.68 4.42
CA ASN A 53 5.67 18.89 3.05
C ASN A 53 4.18 19.25 3.01
N VAL A 54 3.36 18.74 3.93
CA VAL A 54 1.96 19.20 4.10
C VAL A 54 1.89 20.70 4.33
N ALA A 55 2.82 21.29 5.10
CA ALA A 55 2.86 22.73 5.34
C ALA A 55 3.27 23.57 4.10
N LYS A 56 3.79 22.93 3.04
CA LYS A 56 4.31 23.60 1.83
C LYS A 56 3.42 23.43 0.59
N VAL A 57 2.34 22.67 0.68
CA VAL A 57 1.39 22.41 -0.41
C VAL A 57 0.06 23.12 -0.15
N THR A 58 -0.82 23.18 -1.15
CA THR A 58 -2.16 23.73 -0.96
C THR A 58 -3.05 22.77 -0.17
N PRO A 59 -4.13 23.24 0.46
CA PRO A 59 -5.10 22.38 1.15
C PRO A 59 -5.68 21.28 0.26
N GLU A 60 -5.97 21.59 -1.01
CA GLU A 60 -6.47 20.66 -2.00
C GLU A 60 -5.45 19.57 -2.31
N GLN A 61 -4.20 19.96 -2.56
CA GLN A 61 -3.12 19.01 -2.86
C GLN A 61 -2.89 18.04 -1.70
N ALA A 62 -2.89 18.51 -0.46
CA ALA A 62 -2.75 17.64 0.71
C ALA A 62 -3.94 16.68 0.85
N ALA A 63 -5.16 17.19 0.63
CA ALA A 63 -6.38 16.41 0.68
C ALA A 63 -6.42 15.34 -0.42
N ASP A 64 -6.02 15.67 -1.64
CA ASP A 64 -5.98 14.74 -2.77
C ASP A 64 -4.99 13.59 -2.52
N VAL A 65 -3.81 13.90 -1.97
CA VAL A 65 -2.83 12.86 -1.59
C VAL A 65 -3.39 11.95 -0.49
N ALA A 66 -4.04 12.50 0.54
CA ALA A 66 -4.66 11.69 1.59
C ALA A 66 -5.80 10.82 1.05
N HIS A 67 -6.63 11.37 0.15
CA HIS A 67 -7.72 10.64 -0.49
C HIS A 67 -7.20 9.52 -1.41
N GLU A 68 -6.19 9.80 -2.25
CA GLU A 68 -5.53 8.79 -3.09
C GLU A 68 -4.98 7.66 -2.21
N ALA A 69 -4.22 8.00 -1.16
CA ALA A 69 -3.63 7.03 -0.25
C ALA A 69 -4.69 6.10 0.38
N ALA A 70 -5.79 6.65 0.88
CA ALA A 70 -6.83 5.88 1.58
C ALA A 70 -7.72 5.06 0.63
N ASN A 71 -8.13 5.62 -0.51
CA ASN A 71 -9.21 5.08 -1.33
C ASN A 71 -8.74 4.39 -2.61
N LYS A 72 -7.58 4.80 -3.15
CA LYS A 72 -6.98 4.17 -4.32
C LYS A 72 -5.85 3.20 -3.94
N ARG A 73 -5.00 3.57 -2.97
CA ARG A 73 -3.85 2.75 -2.54
C ARG A 73 -4.15 1.88 -1.31
N PHE A 74 -5.31 2.05 -0.69
CA PHE A 74 -5.78 1.30 0.51
C PHE A 74 -4.81 1.37 1.70
N LEU A 75 -4.04 2.46 1.79
CA LEU A 75 -3.14 2.71 2.91
C LEU A 75 -3.95 3.15 4.13
N ARG A 76 -3.53 2.70 5.31
CA ARG A 76 -4.30 2.92 6.54
C ARG A 76 -3.84 4.14 7.33
N HIS A 77 -2.57 4.20 7.70
CA HIS A 77 -2.06 5.17 8.66
C HIS A 77 -1.54 6.45 8.01
N ALA A 78 -0.88 6.36 6.85
CA ALA A 78 -0.32 7.52 6.17
C ALA A 78 -1.36 8.62 5.85
N PRO A 79 -2.57 8.31 5.32
CA PRO A 79 -3.60 9.34 5.11
C PRO A 79 -4.09 10.00 6.41
N LEU A 80 -4.16 9.24 7.52
CA LEU A 80 -4.52 9.81 8.83
C LEU A 80 -3.46 10.80 9.31
N TRP A 81 -2.17 10.47 9.09
CA TRP A 81 -1.06 11.36 9.44
C TRP A 81 -1.04 12.62 8.60
N VAL A 82 -1.39 12.54 7.32
CA VAL A 82 -1.59 13.74 6.47
C VAL A 82 -2.67 14.64 7.07
N ALA A 83 -3.85 14.09 7.41
CA ALA A 83 -4.93 14.86 8.01
C ALA A 83 -4.52 15.51 9.35
N VAL A 84 -3.84 14.76 10.23
CA VAL A 84 -3.29 15.29 11.49
C VAL A 84 -2.25 16.39 11.23
N SER A 85 -1.40 16.22 10.23
CA SER A 85 -0.40 17.24 9.86
C SER A 85 -1.06 18.51 9.32
N MET A 86 -2.13 18.38 8.52
CA MET A 86 -2.95 19.52 8.07
C MET A 86 -3.53 20.32 9.25
N LEU A 87 -4.03 19.63 10.29
CA LEU A 87 -4.56 20.26 11.51
C LEU A 87 -3.50 20.93 12.37
N ASN A 88 -2.22 20.68 12.12
CA ASN A 88 -1.09 21.25 12.86
C ASN A 88 -0.33 22.33 12.08
N THR A 89 -0.82 22.75 10.93
CA THR A 89 -0.31 23.92 10.22
C THR A 89 -0.84 25.21 10.85
N GLU A 90 -0.29 26.36 10.48
CA GLU A 90 -0.82 27.69 10.85
C GLU A 90 -1.96 28.13 9.91
N ASN A 91 -2.18 27.43 8.81
CA ASN A 91 -3.16 27.78 7.79
C ASN A 91 -4.57 27.28 8.16
N LYS A 92 -5.52 28.19 8.39
CA LYS A 92 -6.91 27.86 8.74
C LYS A 92 -7.70 27.17 7.62
N GLU A 93 -7.36 27.44 6.36
CA GLU A 93 -7.97 26.76 5.20
C GLU A 93 -7.56 25.28 5.20
N MET A 94 -6.30 25.00 5.53
CA MET A 94 -5.80 23.63 5.69
C MET A 94 -6.59 22.89 6.78
N TRP A 95 -6.91 23.54 7.91
CA TRP A 95 -7.75 22.92 8.96
C TRP A 95 -9.16 22.61 8.46
N GLY A 96 -9.77 23.57 7.73
CA GLY A 96 -11.10 23.40 7.13
C GLY A 96 -11.14 22.16 6.25
N LYS A 97 -10.18 22.09 5.33
CA LYS A 97 -10.04 20.95 4.41
C LYS A 97 -9.78 19.63 5.12
N ALA A 98 -8.97 19.65 6.20
CA ALA A 98 -8.70 18.45 7.01
C ALA A 98 -10.00 17.91 7.65
N TYR A 99 -10.86 18.78 8.19
CA TYR A 99 -12.15 18.34 8.74
C TYR A 99 -13.06 17.71 7.68
N ASP A 100 -13.06 18.24 6.46
CA ASP A 100 -13.89 17.77 5.37
C ASP A 100 -13.42 16.40 4.84
N ILE A 101 -12.10 16.16 4.81
CA ILE A 101 -11.55 14.92 4.26
C ILE A 101 -11.53 13.76 5.26
N ILE A 102 -11.49 14.01 6.57
CA ILE A 102 -11.44 12.97 7.60
C ILE A 102 -12.51 11.90 7.39
N PRO A 103 -13.81 12.21 7.18
CA PRO A 103 -14.81 11.20 6.93
C PRO A 103 -14.59 10.41 5.62
N GLN A 104 -13.84 10.96 4.67
CA GLN A 104 -13.62 10.35 3.36
C GLN A 104 -12.42 9.38 3.37
N ILE A 105 -11.43 9.60 4.22
CA ILE A 105 -10.21 8.79 4.31
C ILE A 105 -10.28 7.68 5.36
N ILE A 106 -11.22 7.78 6.30
CA ILE A 106 -11.42 6.74 7.32
C ILE A 106 -12.37 5.68 6.78
N ASN A 107 -11.85 4.52 6.43
CA ASN A 107 -12.60 3.39 5.86
C ASN A 107 -12.83 2.24 6.86
N ARG A 108 -12.39 2.41 8.12
CA ARG A 108 -12.53 1.43 9.20
C ARG A 108 -12.87 2.13 10.51
N PRO A 109 -13.74 1.55 11.36
CA PRO A 109 -14.11 2.15 12.63
C PRO A 109 -12.94 2.44 13.57
N ASP A 110 -11.99 1.52 13.70
CA ASP A 110 -10.82 1.66 14.58
C ASP A 110 -9.90 2.83 14.15
N SER A 111 -9.91 3.20 12.88
CA SER A 111 -9.12 4.35 12.39
C SER A 111 -9.62 5.71 12.91
N VAL A 112 -10.83 5.78 13.45
CA VAL A 112 -11.30 6.99 14.16
C VAL A 112 -10.50 7.20 15.44
N GLY A 113 -10.31 6.14 16.24
CA GLY A 113 -9.48 6.16 17.44
C GLY A 113 -8.01 6.38 17.14
N GLU A 114 -7.50 5.77 16.07
CA GLU A 114 -6.13 5.96 15.61
C GLU A 114 -5.85 7.41 15.21
N LEU A 115 -6.73 8.04 14.45
CA LEU A 115 -6.58 9.46 14.10
C LEU A 115 -6.54 10.34 15.35
N LEU A 116 -7.40 10.06 16.33
CA LEU A 116 -7.39 10.79 17.60
C LEU A 116 -6.10 10.56 18.39
N ALA A 117 -5.58 9.34 18.40
CA ALA A 117 -4.29 9.01 19.03
C ALA A 117 -3.14 9.78 18.38
N LEU A 118 -3.07 9.78 17.03
CA LEU A 118 -2.08 10.55 16.28
C LEU A 118 -2.21 12.06 16.52
N TYR A 119 -3.44 12.58 16.57
CA TYR A 119 -3.70 13.98 16.91
C TYR A 119 -3.19 14.32 18.32
N ARG A 120 -3.46 13.47 19.30
CA ARG A 120 -3.00 13.63 20.68
C ARG A 120 -1.49 13.53 20.82
N MET A 121 -0.87 12.60 20.10
CA MET A 121 0.58 12.47 20.07
C MET A 121 1.26 13.80 19.66
N LYS A 122 0.69 14.50 18.68
CA LYS A 122 1.22 15.78 18.18
C LYS A 122 0.78 16.99 19.01
N ASN A 123 -0.40 16.95 19.65
CA ASN A 123 -1.00 18.07 20.36
C ASN A 123 -1.06 17.90 21.89
N ALA A 124 -0.57 16.79 22.40
CA ALA A 124 -0.52 16.48 23.85
C ALA A 124 -1.86 16.80 24.56
N LYS A 125 -1.84 17.73 25.54
CA LYS A 125 -2.99 18.09 26.36
C LYS A 125 -3.90 19.17 25.78
N ARG A 126 -3.65 19.66 24.56
CA ARG A 126 -4.51 20.69 23.94
C ARG A 126 -5.95 20.19 23.81
N PRO A 127 -6.96 21.04 24.05
CA PRO A 127 -8.36 20.64 23.82
C PRO A 127 -8.59 20.19 22.39
N ILE A 128 -9.45 19.17 22.20
CA ILE A 128 -9.85 18.75 20.86
C ILE A 128 -10.81 19.79 20.29
N ALA A 129 -10.49 20.33 19.13
CA ALA A 129 -11.33 21.34 18.47
C ALA A 129 -12.74 20.78 18.20
N TYR A 130 -13.76 21.62 18.38
CA TYR A 130 -15.15 21.22 18.15
C TYR A 130 -15.38 20.64 16.76
N LYS A 131 -14.82 21.27 15.71
CA LYS A 131 -14.93 20.78 14.33
C LYS A 131 -14.32 19.38 14.16
N LEU A 132 -13.20 19.08 14.84
CA LEU A 132 -12.60 17.74 14.82
C LEU A 132 -13.52 16.73 15.50
N LYS A 133 -14.07 17.05 16.68
CA LYS A 133 -15.06 16.20 17.37
C LYS A 133 -16.25 15.89 16.48
N LYS A 134 -16.79 16.92 15.81
CA LYS A 134 -17.90 16.76 14.88
C LYS A 134 -17.57 15.83 13.71
N SER A 135 -16.43 16.04 13.07
CA SER A 135 -15.95 15.24 11.94
C SER A 135 -15.76 13.76 12.34
N LEU A 136 -15.15 13.48 13.51
CA LEU A 136 -14.98 12.12 14.03
C LEU A 136 -16.31 11.45 14.35
N GLY A 137 -17.24 12.18 14.99
CA GLY A 137 -18.58 11.67 15.31
C GLY A 137 -19.40 11.35 14.05
N GLU A 138 -19.36 12.21 13.04
CA GLU A 138 -19.98 11.95 11.74
C GLU A 138 -19.39 10.73 11.04
N THR A 139 -18.07 10.53 11.18
CA THR A 139 -17.38 9.38 10.63
C THR A 139 -17.85 8.07 11.25
N LEU A 140 -18.06 8.02 12.57
CA LEU A 140 -18.62 6.83 13.23
C LEU A 140 -20.00 6.46 12.68
N GLY A 141 -20.81 7.45 12.37
CA GLY A 141 -22.17 7.25 11.88
C GLY A 141 -22.29 6.62 10.49
N LYS A 142 -21.20 6.41 9.76
CA LYS A 142 -21.22 5.72 8.46
C LYS A 142 -21.06 4.19 8.56
N PHE A 143 -20.72 3.67 9.73
CA PHE A 143 -20.48 2.25 9.94
C PHE A 143 -21.69 1.54 10.54
N ASN A 144 -21.93 0.30 10.13
CA ASN A 144 -22.95 -0.57 10.72
C ASN A 144 -22.41 -1.27 11.98
N GLU A 145 -23.33 -1.87 12.76
CA GLU A 145 -23.01 -2.54 14.02
C GLU A 145 -21.94 -3.62 13.87
N TYR A 146 -22.05 -4.49 12.86
CA TYR A 146 -21.07 -5.55 12.59
C TYR A 146 -19.66 -4.97 12.37
N SER A 147 -19.56 -3.91 11.56
CA SER A 147 -18.27 -3.27 11.27
C SER A 147 -17.66 -2.61 12.50
N LEU A 148 -18.49 -1.96 13.33
CA LEU A 148 -18.08 -1.35 14.60
C LEU A 148 -17.58 -2.43 15.55
N ALA A 149 -18.39 -3.43 15.86
CA ALA A 149 -18.05 -4.51 16.78
C ALA A 149 -16.80 -5.30 16.35
N LYS A 150 -16.65 -5.58 15.04
CA LYS A 150 -15.48 -6.27 14.50
C LYS A 150 -14.18 -5.51 14.73
N ASN A 151 -14.23 -4.19 14.77
CA ASN A 151 -13.04 -3.33 14.87
C ASN A 151 -12.93 -2.64 16.25
N ASP A 152 -13.82 -2.93 17.18
CA ASP A 152 -13.68 -2.45 18.55
C ASP A 152 -12.66 -3.34 19.30
N LYS A 153 -11.55 -2.76 19.70
CA LYS A 153 -10.46 -3.48 20.34
C LYS A 153 -10.16 -2.82 21.69
N ASN A 154 -10.24 -3.59 22.75
CA ASN A 154 -9.89 -3.15 24.12
C ASN A 154 -8.42 -2.69 24.26
N SER A 155 -7.54 -3.08 23.32
CA SER A 155 -6.12 -2.67 23.30
C SER A 155 -5.87 -1.39 22.51
N ALA A 156 -6.89 -0.77 21.90
CA ALA A 156 -6.75 0.50 21.18
C ALA A 156 -6.51 1.66 22.17
N ALA A 157 -5.75 2.68 21.73
CA ALA A 157 -5.52 3.90 22.53
C ALA A 157 -6.84 4.64 22.84
N TYR A 158 -7.85 4.52 21.99
CA TYR A 158 -9.21 5.00 22.15
C TYR A 158 -10.18 3.94 21.66
N SER A 159 -11.05 3.46 22.54
CA SER A 159 -12.17 2.57 22.21
C SER A 159 -13.27 3.35 21.47
N LEU A 160 -14.21 2.65 20.84
CA LEU A 160 -15.40 3.28 20.26
C LEU A 160 -16.21 4.03 21.33
N GLN A 161 -16.28 3.49 22.56
CA GLN A 161 -16.93 4.13 23.68
C GLN A 161 -16.25 5.47 24.06
N ASP A 162 -14.91 5.52 24.06
CA ASP A 162 -14.18 6.77 24.30
C ASP A 162 -14.49 7.81 23.21
N ILE A 163 -14.55 7.39 21.96
CA ILE A 163 -14.89 8.29 20.85
C ILE A 163 -16.30 8.87 21.02
N ILE A 164 -17.29 8.04 21.33
CA ILE A 164 -18.67 8.51 21.58
C ILE A 164 -18.69 9.53 22.73
N ARG A 165 -18.02 9.24 23.85
CA ARG A 165 -17.94 10.13 25.03
C ARG A 165 -17.20 11.44 24.75
N LEU A 166 -16.19 11.42 23.87
CA LEU A 166 -15.41 12.61 23.53
C LEU A 166 -16.07 13.47 22.46
N THR A 167 -16.76 12.87 21.51
CA THR A 167 -17.32 13.57 20.34
C THR A 167 -18.76 13.95 20.49
N HIS A 168 -19.55 13.23 21.32
CA HIS A 168 -21.01 13.39 21.48
C HIS A 168 -21.72 13.50 20.13
N PRO A 169 -21.62 12.47 19.26
CA PRO A 169 -22.16 12.56 17.91
C PRO A 169 -23.67 12.69 17.92
N THR A 170 -24.20 13.57 17.09
CA THR A 170 -25.64 13.69 16.91
C THR A 170 -26.14 12.64 15.94
N PRO A 171 -27.02 11.71 16.35
CA PRO A 171 -27.57 10.70 15.46
C PRO A 171 -28.46 11.33 14.38
N LYS A 172 -28.41 10.82 13.17
CA LYS A 172 -29.20 11.30 12.03
C LYS A 172 -30.51 10.51 11.85
N THR A 173 -30.55 9.28 12.40
CA THR A 173 -31.70 8.39 12.34
C THR A 173 -31.94 7.71 13.70
N PRO A 174 -33.19 7.19 13.96
CA PRO A 174 -33.46 6.42 15.18
C PRO A 174 -32.54 5.21 15.33
N GLU A 175 -32.24 4.48 14.24
CA GLU A 175 -31.36 3.30 14.24
C GLU A 175 -29.92 3.70 14.64
N GLN A 176 -29.44 4.83 14.15
CA GLN A 176 -28.13 5.36 14.51
C GLN A 176 -28.08 5.77 15.99
N ASN A 177 -29.19 6.31 16.53
CA ASN A 177 -29.28 6.64 17.94
C ASN A 177 -29.18 5.38 18.82
N GLU A 178 -29.89 4.32 18.47
CA GLU A 178 -29.79 3.03 19.19
C GLU A 178 -28.39 2.43 19.07
N LEU A 179 -27.77 2.51 17.92
CA LEU A 179 -26.39 2.05 17.70
C LEU A 179 -25.39 2.81 18.58
N PHE A 180 -25.51 4.14 18.66
CA PHE A 180 -24.65 4.95 19.54
C PHE A 180 -24.88 4.65 21.02
N LYS A 181 -26.12 4.33 21.45
CA LYS A 181 -26.40 3.86 22.79
C LYS A 181 -25.74 2.51 23.09
N LYS A 182 -25.79 1.55 22.15
CA LYS A 182 -25.11 0.25 22.28
C LYS A 182 -23.59 0.45 22.46
N ILE A 183 -22.96 1.31 21.64
CA ILE A 183 -21.53 1.63 21.79
C ILE A 183 -21.25 2.24 23.19
N ALA A 184 -22.07 3.22 23.61
CA ALA A 184 -21.85 3.91 24.88
C ALA A 184 -21.97 2.98 26.10
N LYS A 185 -22.76 1.89 25.99
CA LYS A 185 -22.98 0.90 27.05
C LYS A 185 -22.11 -0.36 26.91
N ASP A 186 -21.30 -0.47 25.85
CA ASP A 186 -20.54 -1.67 25.51
C ASP A 186 -21.43 -2.89 25.23
N GLU A 187 -22.56 -2.66 24.53
CA GLU A 187 -23.59 -3.66 24.22
C GLU A 187 -23.63 -4.04 22.72
N LEU A 188 -22.51 -3.83 21.98
CA LEU A 188 -22.43 -4.28 20.59
C LEU A 188 -22.45 -5.81 20.51
N GLU A 189 -23.17 -6.35 19.52
CA GLU A 189 -23.20 -7.80 19.29
C GLU A 189 -21.82 -8.33 18.88
N THR A 190 -21.35 -9.37 19.56
CA THR A 190 -20.06 -9.99 19.21
C THR A 190 -20.10 -10.53 17.78
N PRO A 191 -19.24 -10.04 16.86
CA PRO A 191 -19.29 -10.45 15.47
C PRO A 191 -18.76 -11.86 15.29
N VAL A 192 -19.36 -12.62 14.39
CA VAL A 192 -18.84 -13.93 14.00
C VAL A 192 -17.65 -13.75 13.06
N THR A 193 -16.46 -13.89 13.60
CA THR A 193 -15.18 -13.84 12.84
C THR A 193 -14.29 -15.00 13.27
N TRP A 194 -13.30 -15.31 12.45
CA TRP A 194 -12.33 -16.35 12.83
C TRP A 194 -11.59 -16.00 14.14
N GLU A 195 -11.27 -14.72 14.36
CA GLU A 195 -10.64 -14.23 15.59
C GLU A 195 -11.51 -14.49 16.82
N THR A 196 -12.79 -14.12 16.77
CA THR A 196 -13.72 -14.27 17.90
C THR A 196 -14.02 -15.74 18.19
N GLN A 197 -14.18 -16.57 17.16
CA GLN A 197 -14.45 -17.99 17.31
C GLN A 197 -13.25 -18.73 17.94
N LEU A 198 -12.02 -18.46 17.47
CA LEU A 198 -10.81 -19.06 18.01
C LEU A 198 -10.51 -18.56 19.45
N SER A 199 -10.76 -17.28 19.73
CA SER A 199 -10.62 -16.73 21.06
C SER A 199 -11.64 -17.32 22.07
N ALA A 200 -12.79 -17.75 21.56
CA ALA A 200 -13.79 -18.49 22.35
C ALA A 200 -13.44 -19.98 22.55
N GLY A 201 -12.28 -20.43 22.07
CA GLY A 201 -11.79 -21.80 22.25
C GLY A 201 -12.39 -22.84 21.29
N LYS A 202 -13.04 -22.40 20.20
CA LYS A 202 -13.54 -23.32 19.17
C LYS A 202 -12.41 -24.00 18.42
N ASP A 203 -12.66 -25.24 17.97
CA ASP A 203 -11.72 -25.97 17.12
C ASP A 203 -11.39 -25.21 15.83
N LYS A 204 -10.11 -25.20 15.45
CA LYS A 204 -9.64 -24.45 14.27
C LYS A 204 -10.18 -25.02 12.97
N LYS A 205 -10.15 -26.36 12.81
CA LYS A 205 -10.62 -27.04 11.61
C LYS A 205 -12.11 -26.76 11.38
N GLU A 206 -12.92 -26.94 12.43
CA GLU A 206 -14.35 -26.71 12.38
C GLU A 206 -14.65 -25.23 12.07
N THR A 207 -13.97 -24.30 12.79
CA THR A 207 -14.14 -22.85 12.61
C THR A 207 -13.89 -22.43 11.17
N PHE A 208 -12.75 -22.79 10.59
CA PHE A 208 -12.45 -22.39 9.21
C PHE A 208 -13.39 -23.07 8.22
N THR A 209 -13.75 -24.33 8.43
CA THR A 209 -14.68 -25.07 7.58
C THR A 209 -16.06 -24.38 7.56
N GLU A 210 -16.61 -24.04 8.72
CA GLU A 210 -17.90 -23.34 8.83
C GLU A 210 -17.87 -21.96 8.19
N LEU A 211 -16.84 -21.14 8.48
CA LEU A 211 -16.73 -19.79 7.95
C LEU A 211 -16.59 -19.76 6.42
N ILE A 212 -15.88 -20.73 5.84
CA ILE A 212 -15.74 -20.88 4.39
C ILE A 212 -17.08 -21.32 3.78
N LYS A 213 -17.71 -22.38 4.29
CA LYS A 213 -19.00 -22.88 3.80
C LYS A 213 -20.11 -21.82 3.87
N ASN A 214 -20.11 -21.03 4.92
CA ASN A 214 -21.08 -19.95 5.13
C ASN A 214 -20.69 -18.62 4.42
N ARG A 215 -19.58 -18.59 3.66
CA ARG A 215 -19.07 -17.39 2.97
C ARG A 215 -18.82 -16.19 3.91
N GLN A 216 -18.43 -16.47 5.13
CA GLN A 216 -18.15 -15.46 6.17
C GLN A 216 -16.65 -15.13 6.29
N LEU A 217 -15.78 -15.83 5.55
CA LEU A 217 -14.35 -15.57 5.51
C LEU A 217 -13.99 -14.70 4.31
N GLY A 218 -13.45 -13.50 4.55
CA GLY A 218 -12.96 -12.62 3.49
C GLY A 218 -11.62 -13.08 2.90
N GLY A 219 -11.35 -12.75 1.64
CA GLY A 219 -10.17 -13.25 0.90
C GLY A 219 -8.83 -12.99 1.58
N LEU A 220 -8.62 -11.80 2.17
CA LEU A 220 -7.40 -11.53 2.92
C LEU A 220 -7.26 -12.40 4.18
N ALA A 221 -8.35 -12.60 4.92
CA ALA A 221 -8.36 -13.48 6.07
C ALA A 221 -8.12 -14.94 5.66
N PHE A 222 -8.71 -15.36 4.53
CA PHE A 222 -8.49 -16.67 3.93
C PHE A 222 -7.00 -16.89 3.62
N LEU A 223 -6.35 -16.00 2.87
CA LEU A 223 -4.93 -16.13 2.51
C LEU A 223 -4.02 -16.14 3.76
N ARG A 224 -4.28 -15.26 4.73
CA ARG A 224 -3.50 -15.20 5.98
C ARG A 224 -3.60 -16.45 6.83
N ASN A 225 -4.72 -17.15 6.74
CA ASN A 225 -4.97 -18.36 7.52
C ASN A 225 -4.79 -19.65 6.71
N LEU A 226 -4.39 -19.57 5.43
CA LEU A 226 -4.22 -20.75 4.58
C LEU A 226 -3.25 -21.75 5.20
N ARG A 227 -2.10 -21.29 5.73
CA ARG A 227 -1.16 -22.12 6.49
C ARG A 227 -1.83 -22.79 7.70
N ASN A 228 -2.62 -22.04 8.48
CA ASN A 228 -3.31 -22.60 9.65
C ASN A 228 -4.33 -23.67 9.22
N MET A 229 -5.07 -23.43 8.14
CA MET A 229 -6.05 -24.39 7.61
C MET A 229 -5.39 -25.69 7.16
N ILE A 230 -4.23 -25.61 6.47
CA ILE A 230 -3.43 -26.77 6.08
C ILE A 230 -2.93 -27.53 7.32
N GLN A 231 -2.36 -26.82 8.30
CA GLN A 231 -1.80 -27.42 9.53
C GLN A 231 -2.86 -28.07 10.43
N THR A 232 -4.12 -27.68 10.30
CA THR A 232 -5.24 -28.25 11.06
C THR A 232 -6.10 -29.22 10.22
N ASP A 233 -5.57 -29.66 9.09
CA ASP A 233 -6.20 -30.65 8.21
C ASP A 233 -7.62 -30.27 7.75
N VAL A 234 -7.86 -28.98 7.46
CA VAL A 234 -9.09 -28.56 6.77
C VAL A 234 -9.13 -29.25 5.42
N ASP A 235 -10.28 -29.86 5.08
CA ASP A 235 -10.42 -30.67 3.88
C ASP A 235 -10.07 -29.87 2.62
N ARG A 236 -9.32 -30.47 1.71
CA ARG A 236 -8.88 -29.85 0.46
C ARG A 236 -10.03 -29.25 -0.34
N GLU A 237 -11.14 -29.99 -0.46
CA GLU A 237 -12.34 -29.51 -1.16
C GLU A 237 -12.92 -28.24 -0.53
N THR A 238 -12.87 -28.13 0.80
CA THR A 238 -13.30 -26.92 1.52
C THR A 238 -12.38 -25.74 1.21
N ILE A 239 -11.07 -25.93 1.16
CA ILE A 239 -10.11 -24.87 0.80
C ILE A 239 -10.31 -24.44 -0.67
N GLU A 240 -10.47 -25.39 -1.59
CA GLU A 240 -10.76 -25.11 -3.01
C GLU A 240 -12.09 -24.35 -3.18
N TYR A 241 -13.12 -24.73 -2.43
CA TYR A 241 -14.38 -23.97 -2.38
C TYR A 241 -14.16 -22.54 -1.86
N GLY A 242 -13.27 -22.36 -0.87
CA GLY A 242 -12.87 -21.04 -0.37
C GLY A 242 -12.24 -20.15 -1.44
N PHE A 243 -11.33 -20.68 -2.27
CA PHE A 243 -10.76 -19.94 -3.41
C PHE A 243 -11.82 -19.47 -4.41
N ASN A 244 -12.87 -20.25 -4.60
CA ASN A 244 -13.93 -19.92 -5.55
C ASN A 244 -14.97 -18.92 -4.98
N THR A 245 -15.17 -18.88 -3.68
CA THR A 245 -16.28 -18.14 -3.04
C THR A 245 -15.85 -16.93 -2.24
N CYS A 246 -14.63 -16.91 -1.68
CA CYS A 246 -14.11 -15.75 -0.96
C CYS A 246 -13.92 -14.56 -1.90
N GLN A 247 -14.16 -13.36 -1.37
CA GLN A 247 -13.95 -12.11 -2.09
C GLN A 247 -12.52 -11.63 -1.86
N PHE A 248 -11.70 -11.62 -2.92
CA PHE A 248 -10.30 -11.19 -2.88
C PHE A 248 -10.11 -9.70 -3.16
N LYS A 249 -11.18 -8.92 -3.20
CA LYS A 249 -11.11 -7.46 -3.34
C LYS A 249 -10.18 -6.86 -2.26
N LYS A 250 -9.31 -5.94 -2.67
CA LYS A 250 -8.32 -5.28 -1.79
C LYS A 250 -7.23 -6.21 -1.23
N VAL A 251 -7.00 -7.36 -1.84
CA VAL A 251 -5.83 -8.20 -1.57
C VAL A 251 -4.69 -7.73 -2.48
N PHE A 252 -3.57 -7.37 -1.88
CA PHE A 252 -2.41 -6.93 -2.65
C PHE A 252 -1.67 -8.12 -3.28
N PRO A 253 -1.04 -7.93 -4.46
CA PRO A 253 -0.36 -9.01 -5.18
C PRO A 253 0.67 -9.77 -4.34
N TYR A 254 1.46 -9.07 -3.54
CA TYR A 254 2.47 -9.68 -2.67
C TYR A 254 1.87 -10.62 -1.60
N GLN A 255 0.60 -10.45 -1.23
CA GLN A 255 -0.07 -11.30 -0.23
C GLN A 255 -0.33 -12.71 -0.76
N TYR A 256 -0.49 -12.86 -2.08
CA TYR A 256 -0.57 -14.17 -2.72
C TYR A 256 0.80 -14.85 -2.72
N LEU A 257 1.89 -14.11 -3.01
CA LEU A 257 3.25 -14.65 -2.90
C LEU A 257 3.57 -15.07 -1.48
N ALA A 258 3.16 -14.27 -0.48
CA ALA A 258 3.33 -14.64 0.94
C ALA A 258 2.59 -15.93 1.30
N ALA A 259 1.35 -16.10 0.81
CA ALA A 259 0.58 -17.33 1.02
C ALA A 259 1.23 -18.54 0.33
N ALA A 260 1.74 -18.38 -0.90
CA ALA A 260 2.37 -19.43 -1.67
C ALA A 260 3.63 -20.02 -1.00
N ARG A 261 4.36 -19.23 -0.19
CA ARG A 261 5.52 -19.72 0.57
C ARG A 261 5.17 -20.88 1.52
N TYR A 262 3.94 -20.92 2.01
CA TYR A 262 3.47 -21.91 2.98
C TYR A 262 2.41 -22.88 2.44
N ALA A 263 1.93 -22.66 1.23
CA ALA A 263 0.84 -23.42 0.62
C ALA A 263 1.15 -23.75 -0.84
N GLN A 264 2.30 -24.39 -1.07
CA GLN A 264 2.81 -24.70 -2.41
C GLN A 264 1.85 -25.62 -3.21
N GLU A 265 1.12 -26.50 -2.54
CA GLU A 265 0.12 -27.36 -3.14
C GLU A 265 -1.11 -26.63 -3.70
N TYR A 266 -1.27 -25.34 -3.36
CA TYR A 266 -2.34 -24.47 -3.86
C TYR A 266 -1.84 -23.36 -4.80
N THR A 267 -0.60 -23.45 -5.29
CA THR A 267 0.03 -22.44 -6.15
C THR A 267 -0.84 -22.05 -7.34
N GLU A 268 -1.40 -23.01 -8.06
CA GLU A 268 -2.28 -22.77 -9.22
C GLU A 268 -3.56 -22.00 -8.84
N LEU A 269 -4.15 -22.31 -7.68
CA LEU A 269 -5.36 -21.63 -7.20
C LEU A 269 -5.04 -20.22 -6.71
N LEU A 270 -3.88 -20.02 -6.09
CA LEU A 270 -3.40 -18.70 -5.70
C LEU A 270 -3.16 -17.81 -6.92
N GLU A 271 -2.52 -18.33 -7.97
CA GLU A 271 -2.32 -17.58 -9.24
C GLU A 271 -3.65 -17.27 -9.91
N LYS A 272 -4.56 -18.25 -9.98
CA LYS A 272 -5.89 -18.04 -10.55
C LYS A 272 -6.68 -16.96 -9.81
N ALA A 273 -6.59 -16.94 -8.47
CA ALA A 273 -7.23 -15.92 -7.65
C ALA A 273 -6.57 -14.55 -7.83
N MET A 274 -5.24 -14.49 -7.93
CA MET A 274 -4.47 -13.27 -8.18
C MET A 274 -4.79 -12.64 -9.54
N PHE A 275 -5.01 -13.48 -10.57
CA PHE A 275 -5.28 -13.01 -11.94
C PHE A 275 -6.76 -12.77 -12.23
N LYS A 276 -7.65 -13.08 -11.30
CA LYS A 276 -9.10 -13.01 -11.52
C LYS A 276 -9.55 -11.63 -12.00
N ASP A 277 -9.07 -10.58 -11.35
CA ASP A 277 -9.46 -9.20 -11.65
C ASP A 277 -8.77 -8.64 -12.90
N LEU A 278 -7.75 -9.34 -13.44
CA LEU A 278 -7.05 -8.91 -14.65
C LEU A 278 -7.75 -9.37 -15.94
N LYS A 279 -8.59 -10.42 -15.86
CA LYS A 279 -9.19 -11.04 -17.06
C LYS A 279 -10.10 -10.11 -17.87
N GLU A 280 -10.69 -9.12 -17.20
CA GLU A 280 -11.63 -8.16 -17.81
C GLU A 280 -10.94 -6.85 -18.23
N LYS A 281 -9.63 -6.70 -17.95
CA LYS A 281 -8.87 -5.49 -18.28
C LYS A 281 -8.22 -5.62 -19.65
N GLU A 282 -8.21 -4.52 -20.39
CA GLU A 282 -7.44 -4.39 -21.62
C GLU A 282 -5.95 -4.53 -21.35
N LYS A 283 -5.24 -5.27 -22.21
CA LYS A 283 -3.80 -5.37 -22.11
C LYS A 283 -3.11 -4.10 -22.62
N LEU A 284 -1.93 -3.84 -22.12
CA LEU A 284 -1.03 -2.81 -22.64
C LEU A 284 -0.54 -3.25 -24.03
N PRO A 285 -0.87 -2.52 -25.11
CA PRO A 285 -0.54 -2.94 -26.46
C PRO A 285 0.96 -2.79 -26.74
N GLY A 286 1.47 -3.62 -27.64
CA GLY A 286 2.86 -3.59 -28.09
C GLY A 286 3.85 -4.18 -27.11
N LYS A 287 5.15 -3.96 -27.37
CA LYS A 287 6.25 -4.55 -26.59
C LYS A 287 6.62 -3.72 -25.39
N THR A 288 6.53 -4.31 -24.21
CA THR A 288 6.92 -3.75 -22.91
C THR A 288 8.24 -4.33 -22.46
N ILE A 289 9.18 -3.50 -22.06
CA ILE A 289 10.34 -3.90 -21.28
C ILE A 289 10.04 -3.64 -19.81
N LEU A 290 10.15 -4.67 -18.99
CA LEU A 290 10.04 -4.57 -17.55
C LEU A 290 11.42 -4.75 -16.94
N LEU A 291 11.92 -3.73 -16.24
CA LEU A 291 13.23 -3.71 -15.62
C LEU A 291 13.05 -3.64 -14.10
N VAL A 292 13.45 -4.70 -13.39
CA VAL A 292 13.17 -4.88 -11.97
C VAL A 292 14.45 -4.80 -11.16
N ASP A 293 14.48 -3.85 -10.25
CA ASP A 293 15.58 -3.64 -9.31
C ASP A 293 15.65 -4.81 -8.31
N LYS A 294 16.81 -5.47 -8.28
CA LYS A 294 17.15 -6.48 -7.28
C LYS A 294 18.35 -6.11 -6.44
N SER A 295 18.67 -4.81 -6.33
CA SER A 295 19.77 -4.31 -5.50
C SER A 295 19.59 -4.66 -4.02
N GLY A 296 20.67 -4.54 -3.26
CA GLY A 296 20.68 -4.91 -1.85
C GLY A 296 19.66 -4.17 -0.99
N SER A 297 19.36 -2.90 -1.27
CA SER A 297 18.34 -2.09 -0.59
C SER A 297 16.92 -2.65 -0.74
N MET A 298 16.62 -3.31 -1.86
CA MET A 298 15.35 -3.98 -2.11
C MET A 298 15.10 -5.20 -1.21
N SER A 299 16.10 -5.69 -0.48
CA SER A 299 15.96 -6.76 0.51
C SER A 299 15.30 -6.31 1.82
N SER A 300 15.13 -5.01 2.03
CA SER A 300 14.53 -4.45 3.24
C SER A 300 13.08 -4.89 3.40
N GLY A 301 12.71 -5.29 4.61
CA GLY A 301 11.33 -5.56 4.98
C GLY A 301 10.50 -4.28 4.92
N VAL A 302 9.31 -4.35 4.34
CA VAL A 302 8.39 -3.20 4.22
C VAL A 302 7.60 -2.98 5.50
N SER A 303 7.53 -3.99 6.38
CA SER A 303 6.88 -3.92 7.68
C SER A 303 7.65 -4.72 8.71
N LYS A 304 7.80 -4.17 9.91
CA LYS A 304 8.52 -4.76 11.04
C LYS A 304 8.04 -6.17 11.43
N ASN A 305 6.77 -6.43 11.22
CA ASN A 305 6.14 -7.72 11.51
C ASN A 305 5.86 -8.54 10.24
N GLY A 306 6.32 -8.09 9.08
CA GLY A 306 6.10 -8.74 7.79
C GLY A 306 7.35 -9.48 7.32
N GLU A 307 7.14 -10.64 6.67
CA GLU A 307 8.22 -11.43 6.07
C GLU A 307 8.55 -10.99 4.62
N MET A 308 7.84 -9.97 4.11
CA MET A 308 7.94 -9.53 2.71
C MET A 308 8.89 -8.33 2.60
N ALA A 309 9.82 -8.41 1.66
CA ALA A 309 10.74 -7.34 1.32
C ALA A 309 10.21 -6.46 0.17
N ALA A 310 10.80 -5.30 -0.05
CA ALA A 310 10.49 -4.44 -1.20
C ALA A 310 10.62 -5.19 -2.53
N TYR A 311 11.61 -6.09 -2.64
CA TYR A 311 11.78 -6.95 -3.79
C TYR A 311 10.61 -7.92 -4.03
N ASP A 312 9.96 -8.42 -2.98
CA ASP A 312 8.77 -9.27 -3.13
C ASP A 312 7.58 -8.48 -3.70
N TYR A 313 7.46 -7.21 -3.33
CA TYR A 313 6.47 -6.32 -3.94
C TYR A 313 6.79 -6.08 -5.42
N ALA A 314 8.06 -5.82 -5.77
CA ALA A 314 8.51 -5.69 -7.15
C ALA A 314 8.20 -6.94 -7.97
N LYS A 315 8.52 -8.15 -7.45
CA LYS A 315 8.20 -9.43 -8.09
C LYS A 315 6.71 -9.59 -8.34
N SER A 316 5.88 -9.27 -7.35
CA SER A 316 4.44 -9.40 -7.46
C SER A 316 3.84 -8.46 -8.51
N LEU A 317 4.33 -7.21 -8.59
CA LEU A 317 3.95 -6.28 -9.65
C LEU A 317 4.47 -6.73 -11.02
N ALA A 318 5.67 -7.29 -11.09
CA ALA A 318 6.23 -7.82 -12.33
C ALA A 318 5.36 -8.94 -12.92
N ILE A 319 4.85 -9.84 -12.07
CA ILE A 319 3.91 -10.90 -12.49
C ILE A 319 2.67 -10.26 -13.12
N LEU A 320 2.05 -9.29 -12.44
CA LEU A 320 0.83 -8.66 -12.93
C LEU A 320 1.07 -7.87 -14.22
N LEU A 321 2.15 -7.09 -14.30
CA LEU A 321 2.51 -6.31 -15.49
C LEU A 321 2.79 -7.22 -16.69
N LYS A 322 3.41 -8.38 -16.48
CA LYS A 322 3.59 -9.38 -17.54
C LYS A 322 2.24 -9.87 -18.08
N GLU A 323 1.32 -10.23 -17.20
CA GLU A 323 -0.02 -10.70 -17.60
C GLU A 323 -0.85 -9.60 -18.30
N MET A 324 -0.60 -8.34 -17.95
CA MET A 324 -1.28 -7.16 -18.51
C MET A 324 -0.63 -6.58 -19.78
N SER A 325 0.46 -7.15 -20.27
CA SER A 325 1.15 -6.72 -21.49
C SER A 325 0.91 -7.72 -22.63
N ASP A 326 0.80 -7.25 -23.87
CA ASP A 326 0.71 -8.13 -25.05
C ASP A 326 2.03 -8.90 -25.24
N GLU A 327 3.14 -8.18 -25.27
CA GLU A 327 4.50 -8.71 -25.27
C GLU A 327 5.28 -8.09 -24.12
N CYS A 328 5.88 -8.90 -23.26
CA CYS A 328 6.66 -8.43 -22.13
C CYS A 328 7.98 -9.17 -22.00
N VAL A 329 9.09 -8.43 -22.08
CA VAL A 329 10.44 -8.92 -21.84
C VAL A 329 10.92 -8.39 -20.50
N ILE A 330 11.33 -9.29 -19.61
CA ILE A 330 11.67 -8.97 -18.23
C ILE A 330 13.17 -9.08 -18.00
N TYR A 331 13.72 -8.04 -17.41
CA TYR A 331 15.09 -8.00 -16.90
C TYR A 331 15.08 -7.69 -15.41
N THR A 332 16.03 -8.26 -14.69
CA THR A 332 16.42 -7.78 -13.36
C THR A 332 17.74 -7.03 -13.46
N PHE A 333 17.96 -6.12 -12.55
CA PHE A 333 19.25 -5.41 -12.47
C PHE A 333 19.69 -5.17 -11.03
N ASP A 334 20.97 -5.20 -10.85
CA ASP A 334 21.71 -4.77 -9.67
C ASP A 334 23.02 -4.08 -10.16
N THR A 335 24.17 -4.68 -9.92
CA THR A 335 25.44 -4.31 -10.56
C THR A 335 25.46 -4.69 -12.05
N TYR A 336 24.67 -5.70 -12.42
CA TYR A 336 24.54 -6.25 -13.78
C TYR A 336 23.08 -6.35 -14.19
N THR A 337 22.85 -6.31 -15.50
CA THR A 337 21.53 -6.54 -16.10
C THR A 337 21.41 -8.01 -16.48
N GLN A 338 20.31 -8.64 -16.12
CA GLN A 338 20.05 -10.05 -16.41
C GLN A 338 18.69 -10.22 -17.07
N LEU A 339 18.66 -10.82 -18.26
CA LEU A 339 17.43 -11.25 -18.91
C LEU A 339 16.80 -12.42 -18.13
N ILE A 340 15.51 -12.30 -17.82
CA ILE A 340 14.71 -13.38 -17.26
C ILE A 340 13.98 -14.06 -18.41
N GLY A 341 14.04 -15.38 -18.46
CA GLY A 341 13.36 -16.19 -19.48
C GLY A 341 11.84 -15.98 -19.49
N ASP A 342 11.16 -16.64 -20.42
CA ASP A 342 9.70 -16.54 -20.55
C ASP A 342 8.96 -17.37 -19.50
N TYR A 343 9.12 -16.98 -18.23
CA TYR A 343 8.41 -17.55 -17.09
C TYR A 343 7.14 -16.75 -16.79
N ARG A 344 6.16 -17.37 -16.14
CA ARG A 344 4.88 -16.75 -15.74
C ARG A 344 4.57 -17.04 -14.28
N GLY A 345 3.66 -16.28 -13.71
CA GLY A 345 3.16 -16.49 -12.36
C GLY A 345 4.25 -16.52 -11.30
N PHE A 346 4.14 -17.44 -10.36
CA PHE A 346 5.12 -17.55 -9.27
C PHE A 346 6.45 -18.15 -9.72
N ASP A 347 6.49 -18.91 -10.82
CA ASP A 347 7.74 -19.36 -11.40
C ASP A 347 8.60 -18.17 -11.87
N LEU A 348 7.97 -17.15 -12.43
CA LEU A 348 8.66 -15.88 -12.75
C LEU A 348 9.31 -15.29 -11.48
N ALA A 349 8.56 -15.18 -10.37
CA ALA A 349 9.11 -14.65 -9.13
C ALA A 349 10.31 -15.48 -8.60
N ASN A 350 10.26 -16.81 -8.76
CA ASN A 350 11.36 -17.70 -8.37
C ASN A 350 12.60 -17.47 -9.23
N GLN A 351 12.45 -17.34 -10.55
CA GLN A 351 13.56 -17.11 -11.48
C GLN A 351 14.23 -15.73 -11.32
N MET A 352 13.53 -14.75 -10.81
CA MET A 352 14.11 -13.43 -10.50
C MET A 352 15.13 -13.48 -9.35
N GLY A 353 15.20 -14.56 -8.58
CA GLY A 353 16.21 -14.77 -7.53
C GLY A 353 16.02 -13.88 -6.31
N HIS A 354 17.14 -13.52 -5.67
CA HIS A 354 17.21 -12.73 -4.46
C HIS A 354 17.80 -11.33 -4.72
N ALA A 355 17.45 -10.36 -3.86
CA ALA A 355 18.02 -9.02 -3.90
C ALA A 355 19.47 -9.05 -3.43
N THR A 356 20.40 -8.49 -4.23
CA THR A 356 21.85 -8.46 -4.00
C THR A 356 22.50 -7.28 -4.73
N GLY A 357 23.74 -6.98 -4.39
CA GLY A 357 24.60 -6.05 -5.16
C GLY A 357 24.27 -4.57 -5.00
N GLY A 358 24.90 -3.77 -5.84
CA GLY A 358 24.68 -2.31 -5.96
C GLY A 358 23.63 -1.99 -7.02
N THR A 359 23.43 -0.69 -7.32
CA THR A 359 22.34 -0.24 -8.21
C THR A 359 22.91 0.58 -9.37
N TYR A 360 22.88 0.03 -10.60
CA TYR A 360 23.29 0.72 -11.83
C TYR A 360 22.09 0.78 -12.80
N LEU A 361 21.12 1.62 -12.47
CA LEU A 361 19.88 1.72 -13.21
C LEU A 361 20.05 2.21 -14.64
N TRP A 362 20.74 3.35 -14.81
CA TRP A 362 20.83 4.00 -16.14
C TRP A 362 21.64 3.21 -17.12
N LYS A 363 22.70 2.54 -16.65
CA LYS A 363 23.46 1.57 -17.43
C LYS A 363 22.54 0.43 -17.88
N SER A 364 21.71 -0.08 -16.99
CA SER A 364 20.77 -1.17 -17.30
C SER A 364 19.70 -0.72 -18.28
N VAL A 365 19.12 0.48 -18.11
CA VAL A 365 18.16 1.05 -19.07
C VAL A 365 18.77 1.19 -20.47
N SER A 366 19.99 1.71 -20.57
CA SER A 366 20.72 1.86 -21.86
C SER A 366 21.00 0.49 -22.49
N GLU A 367 21.37 -0.51 -21.69
CA GLU A 367 21.64 -1.86 -22.16
C GLU A 367 20.36 -2.53 -22.72
N VAL A 368 19.25 -2.52 -21.96
CA VAL A 368 17.99 -3.12 -22.43
C VAL A 368 17.43 -2.40 -23.65
N LYS A 369 17.63 -1.08 -23.78
CA LYS A 369 17.25 -0.31 -24.98
C LYS A 369 18.00 -0.77 -26.22
N ARG A 370 19.30 -1.00 -26.11
CA ARG A 370 20.11 -1.53 -27.24
C ARG A 370 19.66 -2.93 -27.65
N GLN A 371 19.29 -3.76 -26.68
CA GLN A 371 18.81 -5.12 -26.95
C GLN A 371 17.36 -5.14 -27.50
N ASN A 372 16.56 -4.12 -27.20
CA ASN A 372 15.14 -4.03 -27.58
C ASN A 372 14.82 -2.66 -28.23
N PRO A 373 15.41 -2.30 -29.37
CA PRO A 373 15.27 -0.95 -29.95
C PRO A 373 13.83 -0.62 -30.38
N GLN A 374 13.01 -1.63 -30.65
CA GLN A 374 11.62 -1.49 -31.13
C GLN A 374 10.57 -1.52 -30.01
N ALA A 375 10.99 -1.62 -28.74
CA ALA A 375 10.01 -1.63 -27.65
C ALA A 375 9.33 -0.25 -27.51
N GLU A 376 8.02 -0.28 -27.33
CA GLU A 376 7.19 0.92 -27.17
C GLU A 376 7.38 1.55 -25.81
N ARG A 377 7.49 0.71 -24.79
CA ARG A 377 7.57 1.19 -23.41
C ARG A 377 8.63 0.47 -22.57
N ILE A 378 9.09 1.20 -21.56
CA ILE A 378 9.84 0.64 -20.45
C ILE A 378 9.13 0.96 -19.13
N ILE A 379 9.03 -0.03 -18.26
CA ILE A 379 8.54 0.11 -16.89
C ILE A 379 9.64 -0.34 -15.95
N VAL A 380 10.09 0.55 -15.07
CA VAL A 380 11.11 0.27 -14.07
C VAL A 380 10.47 0.16 -12.71
N LEU A 381 10.75 -0.92 -11.99
CA LEU A 381 10.36 -1.15 -10.59
C LEU A 381 11.62 -1.02 -9.72
N THR A 382 11.70 0.00 -8.87
CA THR A 382 12.93 0.32 -8.11
C THR A 382 12.62 1.11 -6.84
N ASP A 383 13.56 1.20 -5.92
CA ASP A 383 13.56 2.16 -4.81
C ASP A 383 14.25 3.49 -5.17
N GLU A 384 14.63 3.64 -6.44
CA GLU A 384 15.27 4.82 -7.02
C GLU A 384 16.66 5.20 -6.44
N GLN A 385 17.31 4.28 -5.76
CA GLN A 385 18.65 4.50 -5.20
C GLN A 385 19.70 3.97 -6.18
N THR A 386 20.14 4.80 -7.13
CA THR A 386 21.15 4.41 -8.11
C THR A 386 22.48 5.12 -7.87
N ALA A 387 23.57 4.46 -8.25
CA ALA A 387 24.94 4.99 -8.19
C ALA A 387 25.36 5.71 -9.48
N ASP A 388 24.69 5.44 -10.60
CA ASP A 388 25.07 5.95 -11.91
C ASP A 388 24.30 7.21 -12.33
N VAL A 389 24.72 7.79 -13.45
CA VAL A 389 24.20 9.07 -13.94
C VAL A 389 23.37 8.87 -15.20
N TYR A 390 22.23 9.52 -15.26
CA TYR A 390 21.36 9.54 -16.43
C TYR A 390 22.03 10.22 -17.64
N ASN A 391 22.01 9.54 -18.78
CA ASN A 391 22.33 10.10 -20.08
C ASN A 391 21.10 10.04 -20.99
N LYS A 392 20.53 11.19 -21.31
CA LYS A 392 19.29 11.29 -22.10
C LYS A 392 19.45 10.73 -23.53
N ASP A 393 20.63 10.87 -24.13
CA ASP A 393 20.87 10.50 -25.51
C ASP A 393 20.79 8.99 -25.76
N ASP A 394 21.00 8.19 -24.69
CA ASP A 394 20.99 6.73 -24.75
C ASP A 394 19.60 6.13 -24.49
N ILE A 395 18.62 6.95 -24.06
CA ILE A 395 17.34 6.47 -23.54
C ILE A 395 16.20 7.23 -24.21
N ASN A 396 15.50 6.57 -25.11
CA ASN A 396 14.35 7.15 -25.83
C ASN A 396 13.31 6.08 -26.16
N TYR A 397 12.49 5.74 -25.15
CA TYR A 397 11.26 4.99 -25.35
C TYR A 397 10.08 5.96 -25.56
N LYS A 398 9.06 5.56 -26.29
CA LYS A 398 7.84 6.38 -26.45
C LYS A 398 7.14 6.60 -25.11
N LYS A 399 7.16 5.58 -24.25
CA LYS A 399 6.51 5.57 -22.93
C LYS A 399 7.48 5.04 -21.88
N GLN A 400 7.78 5.87 -20.87
CA GLN A 400 8.78 5.57 -19.84
C GLN A 400 8.16 5.75 -18.47
N TYR A 401 8.09 4.66 -17.70
CA TYR A 401 7.47 4.63 -16.36
C TYR A 401 8.51 4.26 -15.31
N MET A 402 8.57 5.06 -14.25
CA MET A 402 9.35 4.80 -13.05
C MET A 402 8.39 4.53 -11.89
N ILE A 403 8.38 3.30 -11.37
CA ILE A 403 7.54 2.93 -10.24
C ILE A 403 8.43 2.85 -9.01
N ASN A 404 8.24 3.81 -8.11
CA ASN A 404 8.97 3.91 -6.87
C ASN A 404 8.30 3.07 -5.78
N LEU A 405 9.04 2.11 -5.24
CA LEU A 405 8.58 1.16 -4.21
C LEU A 405 9.01 1.54 -2.79
N ALA A 406 9.76 2.63 -2.63
CA ALA A 406 10.24 3.11 -1.33
C ALA A 406 10.17 4.63 -1.20
N GLY A 407 9.81 5.11 -0.01
CA GLY A 407 9.54 6.53 0.25
C GLY A 407 10.76 7.38 0.60
N TYR A 408 11.97 7.07 0.10
CA TYR A 408 13.19 7.83 0.43
C TYR A 408 13.12 9.30 0.04
N GLU A 409 13.77 10.18 0.81
CA GLU A 409 13.78 11.62 0.55
C GLU A 409 14.36 11.95 -0.82
N ASN A 410 15.48 11.32 -1.17
CA ASN A 410 16.21 11.55 -2.41
C ASN A 410 16.12 10.31 -3.30
N GLY A 411 15.56 10.48 -4.47
CA GLY A 411 15.55 9.49 -5.54
C GLY A 411 15.88 10.15 -6.86
N ILE A 412 16.09 9.37 -7.90
CA ILE A 412 16.35 9.85 -9.26
C ILE A 412 15.15 10.57 -9.89
N SER A 413 14.00 10.26 -9.42
CA SER A 413 12.64 10.75 -9.54
C SER A 413 12.26 11.70 -10.70
N TYR A 414 11.10 12.18 -10.65
CA TYR A 414 10.26 13.19 -11.33
C TYR A 414 10.94 13.94 -12.49
N ARG A 415 11.59 13.20 -13.38
CA ARG A 415 12.14 13.74 -14.61
C ARG A 415 11.00 14.01 -15.60
N PRO A 416 11.06 15.09 -16.38
CA PRO A 416 9.97 15.44 -17.33
C PRO A 416 9.77 14.41 -18.46
N ASP A 417 10.76 13.58 -18.72
CA ASP A 417 10.75 12.52 -19.74
C ASP A 417 10.32 11.15 -19.19
N TRP A 418 10.04 11.03 -17.88
CA TRP A 418 9.58 9.82 -17.24
C TRP A 418 8.27 10.07 -16.48
N ILE A 419 7.32 9.14 -16.64
CA ILE A 419 6.10 9.12 -15.83
C ILE A 419 6.43 8.42 -14.52
N HIS A 420 6.38 9.20 -13.44
CA HIS A 420 6.71 8.73 -12.11
C HIS A 420 5.47 8.33 -11.34
N ILE A 421 5.51 7.12 -10.75
CA ILE A 421 4.41 6.54 -9.99
C ILE A 421 4.95 6.07 -8.64
N ASP A 422 4.41 6.61 -7.56
CA ASP A 422 4.73 6.15 -6.21
C ASP A 422 3.76 5.06 -5.76
N GLY A 423 4.29 3.99 -5.16
CA GLY A 423 3.51 2.94 -4.52
C GLY A 423 3.67 1.55 -5.09
N PHE A 424 3.18 0.57 -4.34
CA PHE A 424 3.37 -0.87 -4.55
C PHE A 424 2.05 -1.64 -4.76
N SER A 425 0.93 -0.94 -4.93
CA SER A 425 -0.37 -1.60 -5.14
C SER A 425 -0.64 -1.86 -6.62
N GLN A 426 -1.52 -2.82 -6.92
CA GLN A 426 -1.96 -3.09 -8.30
C GLN A 426 -2.59 -1.89 -9.02
N THR A 427 -3.02 -0.86 -8.28
CA THR A 427 -3.57 0.38 -8.87
C THR A 427 -2.54 1.16 -9.71
N VAL A 428 -1.25 0.82 -9.60
CA VAL A 428 -0.19 1.28 -10.51
C VAL A 428 -0.51 0.88 -11.95
N ILE A 429 -1.05 -0.32 -12.16
CA ILE A 429 -1.44 -0.83 -13.48
C ILE A 429 -2.62 -0.02 -14.03
N ASP A 430 -3.62 0.22 -13.19
CA ASP A 430 -4.78 1.03 -13.57
C ASP A 430 -4.35 2.44 -13.99
N TYR A 431 -3.40 3.04 -13.27
CA TYR A 431 -2.85 4.35 -13.62
C TYR A 431 -2.14 4.35 -14.98
N ILE A 432 -1.33 3.33 -15.28
CA ILE A 432 -0.65 3.20 -16.58
C ILE A 432 -1.69 3.08 -17.70
N GLN A 433 -2.73 2.26 -17.53
CA GLN A 433 -3.80 2.10 -18.51
C GLN A 433 -4.58 3.40 -18.72
N GLU A 434 -5.01 4.07 -17.65
CA GLU A 434 -5.70 5.36 -17.73
C GLU A 434 -4.85 6.41 -18.46
N TYR A 435 -3.55 6.47 -18.15
CA TYR A 435 -2.63 7.40 -18.80
C TYR A 435 -2.47 7.10 -20.27
N GLU A 436 -2.32 5.83 -20.67
CA GLU A 436 -2.14 5.44 -22.06
C GLU A 436 -3.40 5.61 -22.92
N ASN A 437 -4.59 5.52 -22.31
CA ASN A 437 -5.87 5.73 -22.98
C ASN A 437 -6.21 7.22 -23.20
N GLN A 438 -5.48 8.15 -22.58
CA GLN A 438 -5.67 9.60 -22.75
C GLN A 438 -4.83 10.18 -23.89
N PHE A 439 -3.85 9.44 -24.39
CA PHE A 439 -2.88 9.84 -25.42
C PHE A 439 -2.72 8.77 -26.51
#